data_0bdfbd93b91932b12810abf69cdbe125
#
_entry.id   0bdfbd93b91932b12810abf69cdbe125
#
_cell.length_a   1.000
_cell.length_b   1.000
_cell.length_c   1.000
_cell.angle_alpha   90.00
_cell.angle_beta   90.00
_cell.angle_gamma   90.00
#
_symmetry.space_group_name_H-M   'P 1'
#
loop_
_entity.id
_entity.type
_entity.pdbx_description
1 polymer ?
#
loop_
_entity_poly.entity_id
_entity_poly.type
_entity_poly.pdbx_seq_one_letter_code
_entity_poly.pdbx_strand_id
1 'polypeptide(L)'
;MGGSRGPHPRDLGLAEARGLVQRAVDKAEQLGLRGGIAVVGASGTLITASRMDGGGPGGMTRARSKAWISATQQIPSAEHLHRMTVIAPPVATGFARASPEALFPGAGGMPIWDGGVAGAGGVAGAGGVVVAGIAASGATVSPFFPDGVEPRALSADGKPANPEDLLIAYALQIPYAGQHGDDQKRWEQRFGDLVIDPADSLGMAAAPPASRQAQLGWARAVCDAAMAEAERRGLRVAVAVVDRGGDPVQQDLMDGAPAAGVAVAQAVAGAAALFGCDSGGLGARFGHAPGTATAPDVPPALAIPAGLVVPPVLGVQGGLPVSDDGWVVAGLGVGGAAPGICDDIARTALASL
;
A
#
# COMPACT_ATOMS: atom_id res chain seq x y z
N MET A 1 -1.39 -33.42 -28.42
CA MET A 1 -0.46 -33.45 -27.28
C MET A 1 -0.89 -32.32 -26.34
N GLY A 2 -1.74 -32.64 -25.37
CA GLY A 2 -2.18 -31.67 -24.36
C GLY A 2 -1.16 -31.64 -23.25
N GLY A 3 -0.32 -30.61 -23.25
CA GLY A 3 0.52 -30.32 -22.10
C GLY A 3 -0.35 -30.01 -20.89
N SER A 4 -0.33 -30.85 -19.88
CA SER A 4 -0.91 -30.56 -18.59
C SER A 4 -0.22 -29.30 -18.05
N ARG A 5 -0.94 -28.18 -18.06
CA ARG A 5 -0.52 -27.01 -17.26
C ARG A 5 -0.57 -27.49 -15.82
N GLY A 6 0.57 -27.49 -15.15
CA GLY A 6 0.62 -27.69 -13.71
C GLY A 6 -0.36 -26.72 -13.02
N PRO A 7 -0.80 -27.04 -11.78
CA PRO A 7 -1.67 -26.14 -11.05
C PRO A 7 -0.98 -24.77 -10.98
N HIS A 8 -1.69 -23.71 -11.38
CA HIS A 8 -1.24 -22.34 -11.12
C HIS A 8 -1.07 -22.20 -9.60
N PRO A 9 0.00 -21.53 -9.14
CA PRO A 9 0.10 -21.20 -7.73
C PRO A 9 -1.20 -20.49 -7.32
N ARG A 10 -1.70 -20.82 -6.14
CA ARG A 10 -2.89 -20.16 -5.60
C ARG A 10 -2.56 -18.68 -5.42
N ASP A 11 -3.25 -17.81 -6.15
CA ASP A 11 -3.19 -16.38 -5.91
C ASP A 11 -3.89 -16.07 -4.57
N LEU A 12 -3.27 -15.19 -3.76
CA LEU A 12 -3.89 -14.72 -2.53
C LEU A 12 -5.10 -13.84 -2.87
N GLY A 13 -6.28 -14.21 -2.35
CA GLY A 13 -7.50 -13.45 -2.58
C GLY A 13 -7.58 -12.16 -1.76
N LEU A 14 -8.39 -11.19 -2.20
CA LEU A 14 -8.56 -9.91 -1.52
C LEU A 14 -9.02 -10.07 -0.06
N ALA A 15 -9.96 -10.96 0.22
CA ALA A 15 -10.47 -11.18 1.58
C ALA A 15 -9.36 -11.66 2.54
N GLU A 16 -8.53 -12.59 2.09
CA GLU A 16 -7.41 -13.11 2.86
C GLU A 16 -6.33 -12.03 3.07
N ALA A 17 -6.00 -11.28 2.02
CA ALA A 17 -5.06 -10.17 2.08
C ALA A 17 -5.51 -9.07 3.06
N ARG A 18 -6.80 -8.70 3.02
CA ARG A 18 -7.38 -7.74 3.98
C ARG A 18 -7.34 -8.25 5.42
N GLY A 19 -7.54 -9.56 5.63
CA GLY A 19 -7.40 -10.18 6.95
C GLY A 19 -5.99 -10.05 7.51
N LEU A 20 -4.97 -10.21 6.67
CA LEU A 20 -3.56 -9.99 7.03
C LEU A 20 -3.31 -8.52 7.39
N VAL A 21 -3.76 -7.60 6.55
CA VAL A 21 -3.63 -6.15 6.79
C VAL A 21 -4.32 -5.76 8.09
N GLN A 22 -5.54 -6.28 8.36
CA GLN A 22 -6.26 -5.96 9.59
C GLN A 22 -5.49 -6.42 10.83
N ARG A 23 -4.94 -7.64 10.84
CA ARG A 23 -4.13 -8.11 11.98
C ARG A 23 -2.91 -7.21 12.22
N ALA A 24 -2.26 -6.73 11.16
CA ALA A 24 -1.14 -5.79 11.29
C ALA A 24 -1.59 -4.43 11.86
N VAL A 25 -2.74 -3.92 11.40
CA VAL A 25 -3.34 -2.67 11.90
C VAL A 25 -3.68 -2.80 13.39
N ASP A 26 -4.40 -3.87 13.78
CA ASP A 26 -4.78 -4.11 15.18
C ASP A 26 -3.54 -4.16 16.09
N LYS A 27 -2.47 -4.82 15.63
CA LYS A 27 -1.22 -4.88 16.39
C LYS A 27 -0.53 -3.53 16.46
N ALA A 28 -0.51 -2.77 15.38
CA ALA A 28 0.06 -1.43 15.36
C ALA A 28 -0.69 -0.51 16.34
N GLU A 29 -2.02 -0.57 16.37
CA GLU A 29 -2.84 0.21 17.31
C GLU A 29 -2.55 -0.14 18.77
N GLN A 30 -2.41 -1.44 19.08
CA GLN A 30 -2.01 -1.90 20.42
C GLN A 30 -0.66 -1.35 20.86
N LEU A 31 0.27 -1.15 19.93
CA LEU A 31 1.61 -0.63 20.18
C LEU A 31 1.70 0.90 20.04
N GLY A 32 0.59 1.59 19.78
CA GLY A 32 0.60 3.03 19.51
C GLY A 32 1.31 3.44 18.21
N LEU A 33 1.56 2.49 17.32
CA LEU A 33 2.23 2.72 16.05
C LEU A 33 1.27 3.16 14.97
N ARG A 34 1.77 3.92 13.98
CA ARG A 34 1.01 4.36 12.81
C ARG A 34 1.85 4.17 11.56
N GLY A 35 1.22 3.77 10.47
CA GLY A 35 1.93 3.55 9.22
C GLY A 35 1.01 3.11 8.09
N GLY A 36 1.63 2.58 7.04
CA GLY A 36 0.96 1.92 5.92
C GLY A 36 1.28 0.44 5.89
N ILE A 37 0.32 -0.37 5.50
CA ILE A 37 0.47 -1.81 5.29
C ILE A 37 -0.01 -2.14 3.88
N ALA A 38 0.69 -3.02 3.16
CA ALA A 38 0.34 -3.41 1.81
C ALA A 38 0.55 -4.91 1.58
N VAL A 39 -0.29 -5.50 0.73
CA VAL A 39 -0.15 -6.85 0.20
C VAL A 39 -0.10 -6.78 -1.32
N VAL A 40 0.93 -7.39 -1.89
CA VAL A 40 1.19 -7.46 -3.33
C VAL A 40 1.24 -8.93 -3.75
N GLY A 41 0.55 -9.29 -4.80
CA GLY A 41 0.54 -10.65 -5.34
C GLY A 41 1.89 -11.06 -5.94
N ALA A 42 2.11 -12.35 -6.15
CA ALA A 42 3.34 -12.88 -6.72
C ALA A 42 3.68 -12.29 -8.11
N SER A 43 2.68 -11.84 -8.86
CA SER A 43 2.84 -11.12 -10.13
C SER A 43 3.35 -9.68 -10.00
N GLY A 44 3.48 -9.15 -8.78
CA GLY A 44 3.80 -7.75 -8.52
C GLY A 44 2.58 -6.80 -8.52
N THR A 45 1.37 -7.33 -8.69
CA THR A 45 0.14 -6.53 -8.68
C THR A 45 -0.32 -6.27 -7.25
N LEU A 46 -0.65 -5.03 -6.91
CA LEU A 46 -1.24 -4.69 -5.61
C LEU A 46 -2.58 -5.40 -5.44
N ILE A 47 -2.78 -6.06 -4.30
CA ILE A 47 -4.05 -6.66 -3.89
C ILE A 47 -4.80 -5.70 -2.97
N THR A 48 -4.17 -5.26 -1.89
CA THR A 48 -4.75 -4.29 -0.95
C THR A 48 -3.66 -3.49 -0.25
N ALA A 49 -3.98 -2.26 0.10
CA ALA A 49 -3.13 -1.44 0.95
C ALA A 49 -3.97 -0.48 1.79
N SER A 50 -3.51 -0.22 3.01
CA SER A 50 -4.18 0.63 3.99
C SER A 50 -3.18 1.56 4.65
N ARG A 51 -3.53 2.83 4.81
CA ARG A 51 -2.82 3.80 5.63
C ARG A 51 -3.64 4.07 6.87
N MET A 52 -3.05 3.80 8.03
CA MET A 52 -3.67 4.03 9.33
C MET A 52 -3.89 5.53 9.57
N ASP A 53 -4.92 5.85 10.35
CA ASP A 53 -5.17 7.23 10.80
C ASP A 53 -3.95 7.76 11.56
N GLY A 54 -3.52 8.98 11.21
CA GLY A 54 -2.28 9.56 11.72
C GLY A 54 -0.98 8.99 11.10
N GLY A 55 -1.08 8.02 10.21
CA GLY A 55 0.07 7.56 9.42
C GLY A 55 0.54 8.65 8.44
N GLY A 56 1.85 8.88 8.40
CA GLY A 56 2.45 9.88 7.52
C GLY A 56 2.23 9.55 6.02
N PRO A 57 2.17 10.59 5.17
CA PRO A 57 2.15 10.41 3.73
C PRO A 57 3.37 9.59 3.27
N GLY A 58 3.20 8.81 2.23
CA GLY A 58 4.25 7.92 1.71
C GLY A 58 4.48 6.62 2.51
N GLY A 59 3.88 6.44 3.70
CA GLY A 59 3.97 5.18 4.45
C GLY A 59 3.43 4.01 3.65
N MET A 60 2.27 4.16 3.05
CA MET A 60 1.66 3.13 2.22
C MET A 60 2.44 2.86 0.91
N THR A 61 2.96 3.91 0.27
CA THR A 61 3.80 3.77 -0.94
C THR A 61 5.07 2.97 -0.64
N ARG A 62 5.72 3.24 0.50
CA ARG A 62 6.90 2.47 0.93
C ARG A 62 6.54 1.03 1.32
N ALA A 63 5.41 0.82 2.00
CA ALA A 63 4.91 -0.52 2.32
C ALA A 63 4.65 -1.32 1.03
N ARG A 64 3.98 -0.72 0.04
CA ARG A 64 3.77 -1.34 -1.27
C ARG A 64 5.08 -1.75 -1.94
N SER A 65 6.08 -0.86 -1.93
CA SER A 65 7.41 -1.15 -2.49
C SER A 65 8.08 -2.36 -1.81
N LYS A 66 8.09 -2.40 -0.47
CA LYS A 66 8.64 -3.53 0.29
C LYS A 66 7.87 -4.84 0.04
N ALA A 67 6.54 -4.77 -0.02
CA ALA A 67 5.69 -5.92 -0.33
C ALA A 67 5.96 -6.43 -1.75
N TRP A 68 6.14 -5.54 -2.73
CA TRP A 68 6.51 -5.87 -4.09
C TRP A 68 7.86 -6.61 -4.15
N ILE A 69 8.87 -6.09 -3.44
CA ILE A 69 10.17 -6.74 -3.34
C ILE A 69 10.00 -8.17 -2.79
N SER A 70 9.26 -8.30 -1.69
CA SER A 70 9.09 -9.61 -1.03
C SER A 70 8.32 -10.60 -1.90
N ALA A 71 7.31 -10.15 -2.64
CA ALA A 71 6.54 -10.98 -3.56
C ALA A 71 7.37 -11.45 -4.75
N THR A 72 8.07 -10.51 -5.42
CA THR A 72 8.71 -10.76 -6.71
C THR A 72 10.13 -11.32 -6.58
N GLN A 73 10.86 -10.93 -5.54
CA GLN A 73 12.21 -11.46 -5.25
C GLN A 73 12.16 -12.67 -4.32
N GLN A 74 11.00 -12.98 -3.73
CA GLN A 74 10.75 -14.15 -2.87
C GLN A 74 11.63 -14.21 -1.63
N ILE A 75 12.01 -13.05 -1.12
CA ILE A 75 12.87 -12.86 0.06
C ILE A 75 12.33 -11.71 0.92
N PRO A 76 12.67 -11.66 2.21
CA PRO A 76 12.41 -10.47 3.02
C PRO A 76 13.00 -9.21 2.39
N SER A 77 12.30 -8.08 2.48
CA SER A 77 12.76 -6.83 1.86
C SER A 77 14.07 -6.30 2.47
N ALA A 78 14.34 -6.59 3.74
CA ALA A 78 15.62 -6.28 4.37
C ALA A 78 16.77 -7.14 3.81
N GLU A 79 16.52 -8.42 3.48
CA GLU A 79 17.51 -9.27 2.80
C GLU A 79 17.85 -8.73 1.42
N HIS A 80 16.84 -8.23 0.69
CA HIS A 80 17.09 -7.57 -0.59
C HIS A 80 18.00 -6.35 -0.42
N LEU A 81 17.74 -5.50 0.60
CA LEU A 81 18.61 -4.36 0.91
C LEU A 81 20.06 -4.81 1.16
N HIS A 82 20.23 -5.83 2.00
CA HIS A 82 21.56 -6.37 2.31
C HIS A 82 22.27 -6.87 1.04
N ARG A 83 21.60 -7.66 0.22
CA ARG A 83 22.17 -8.17 -1.04
C ARG A 83 22.57 -7.04 -1.99
N MET A 84 21.74 -6.01 -2.11
CA MET A 84 22.01 -4.88 -3.00
C MET A 84 23.11 -3.95 -2.48
N THR A 85 23.22 -3.75 -1.17
CA THR A 85 24.19 -2.79 -0.60
C THR A 85 25.54 -3.42 -0.28
N VAL A 86 25.56 -4.70 0.12
CA VAL A 86 26.79 -5.37 0.58
C VAL A 86 27.33 -6.33 -0.48
N ILE A 87 26.46 -7.15 -1.09
CA ILE A 87 26.91 -8.21 -1.99
C ILE A 87 27.10 -7.69 -3.42
N ALA A 88 26.16 -6.89 -3.92
CA ALA A 88 26.15 -6.45 -5.31
C ALA A 88 25.83 -4.95 -5.51
N PRO A 89 26.56 -4.03 -4.86
CA PRO A 89 26.27 -2.59 -4.96
C PRO A 89 26.21 -2.05 -6.40
N PRO A 90 27.06 -2.50 -7.35
CA PRO A 90 26.98 -2.01 -8.72
C PRO A 90 25.69 -2.39 -9.44
N VAL A 91 25.05 -3.50 -9.03
CA VAL A 91 23.80 -4.01 -9.61
C VAL A 91 22.59 -3.24 -9.08
N ALA A 92 22.68 -2.68 -7.87
CA ALA A 92 21.57 -2.01 -7.20
C ALA A 92 20.94 -0.89 -8.05
N THR A 93 21.77 -0.05 -8.66
CA THR A 93 21.29 1.04 -9.53
C THR A 93 20.60 0.52 -10.79
N GLY A 94 21.16 -0.52 -11.41
CA GLY A 94 20.55 -1.17 -12.57
C GLY A 94 19.21 -1.81 -12.24
N PHE A 95 19.16 -2.53 -11.11
CA PHE A 95 17.94 -3.16 -10.62
C PHE A 95 16.85 -2.13 -10.33
N ALA A 96 17.18 -1.05 -9.61
CA ALA A 96 16.23 0.01 -9.29
C ALA A 96 15.66 0.70 -10.54
N ARG A 97 16.47 0.87 -11.59
CA ARG A 97 16.02 1.45 -12.86
C ARG A 97 15.19 0.49 -13.72
N ALA A 98 15.46 -0.81 -13.63
CA ALA A 98 14.73 -1.83 -14.38
C ALA A 98 13.43 -2.27 -13.68
N SER A 99 13.23 -1.87 -12.43
CA SER A 99 12.03 -2.21 -11.68
C SER A 99 10.83 -1.37 -12.14
N PRO A 100 9.64 -1.97 -12.30
CA PRO A 100 8.41 -1.23 -12.59
C PRO A 100 7.90 -0.42 -11.39
N GLU A 101 8.38 -0.71 -10.19
CA GLU A 101 8.03 -0.01 -8.95
C GLU A 101 9.23 0.81 -8.45
N ALA A 102 8.95 1.96 -7.83
CA ALA A 102 9.96 2.70 -7.10
C ALA A 102 10.41 1.87 -5.88
N LEU A 103 11.68 1.45 -5.88
CA LEU A 103 12.18 0.55 -4.86
C LEU A 103 12.55 1.29 -3.58
N PHE A 104 11.99 0.85 -2.47
CA PHE A 104 12.35 1.26 -1.12
C PHE A 104 12.60 0.01 -0.27
N PRO A 105 13.75 -0.64 -0.40
CA PRO A 105 14.08 -1.81 0.40
C PRO A 105 14.33 -1.41 1.86
N GLY A 106 14.10 -2.34 2.76
CA GLY A 106 14.30 -2.15 4.21
C GLY A 106 13.51 -3.18 4.98
N ALA A 107 13.62 -3.18 6.31
CA ALA A 107 12.83 -4.04 7.17
C ALA A 107 11.33 -3.82 7.01
N GLY A 108 10.53 -4.80 7.38
CA GLY A 108 9.07 -4.71 7.36
C GLY A 108 8.38 -5.38 6.17
N GLY A 109 9.07 -6.10 5.31
CA GLY A 109 8.46 -6.85 4.21
C GLY A 109 8.82 -8.33 4.20
N MET A 110 7.81 -9.20 4.03
CA MET A 110 7.94 -10.67 4.03
C MET A 110 7.19 -11.30 2.87
N PRO A 111 7.73 -12.37 2.24
CA PRO A 111 6.98 -13.19 1.31
C PRO A 111 5.94 -14.05 2.03
N ILE A 112 4.82 -14.29 1.37
CA ILE A 112 3.75 -15.21 1.78
C ILE A 112 3.83 -16.44 0.91
N TRP A 113 3.92 -17.59 1.53
CA TRP A 113 4.08 -18.89 0.85
C TRP A 113 2.76 -19.66 0.82
N ASP A 114 2.52 -20.40 -0.25
CA ASP A 114 1.40 -21.35 -0.31
C ASP A 114 1.60 -22.49 0.72
N GLY A 115 0.58 -22.81 1.48
CA GLY A 115 0.64 -23.80 2.57
C GLY A 115 1.04 -23.25 3.93
N GLY A 116 1.14 -21.94 4.08
CA GLY A 116 1.50 -21.27 5.32
C GLY A 116 2.91 -20.71 5.31
N VAL A 117 3.21 -19.92 6.32
CA VAL A 117 4.44 -19.17 6.40
C VAL A 117 5.63 -20.10 6.61
N ALA A 118 6.68 -19.89 5.85
CA ALA A 118 7.98 -20.54 6.06
C ALA A 118 8.44 -20.35 7.52
N GLY A 119 9.06 -21.39 8.06
CA GLY A 119 9.60 -21.37 9.41
C GLY A 119 10.56 -20.21 9.68
N ALA A 120 10.87 -20.00 10.94
CA ALA A 120 11.75 -18.97 11.44
C ALA A 120 12.97 -18.73 10.54
N GLY A 121 13.09 -17.51 10.01
CA GLY A 121 14.18 -17.15 9.11
C GLY A 121 13.76 -16.72 7.71
N GLY A 122 12.47 -16.74 7.36
CA GLY A 122 11.98 -16.26 6.04
C GLY A 122 12.45 -17.10 4.85
N VAL A 123 13.04 -18.27 5.12
CA VAL A 123 13.50 -19.19 4.09
C VAL A 123 12.38 -20.16 3.75
N ALA A 124 12.11 -20.33 2.47
CA ALA A 124 11.15 -21.29 1.95
C ALA A 124 11.24 -22.61 2.70
N GLY A 125 10.14 -23.05 3.29
CA GLY A 125 9.97 -24.48 3.56
C GLY A 125 10.16 -25.23 2.23
N ALA A 126 10.91 -26.33 2.23
CA ALA A 126 11.25 -27.03 1.02
C ALA A 126 10.00 -27.30 0.16
N GLY A 127 9.86 -26.60 -0.94
CA GLY A 127 8.82 -26.82 -1.93
C GLY A 127 7.63 -25.84 -1.96
N GLY A 128 7.60 -24.78 -1.14
CA GLY A 128 6.54 -23.78 -1.19
C GLY A 128 6.69 -22.79 -2.35
N VAL A 129 5.56 -22.28 -2.87
CA VAL A 129 5.52 -21.22 -3.88
C VAL A 129 5.09 -19.91 -3.21
N VAL A 130 5.77 -18.81 -3.55
CA VAL A 130 5.32 -17.48 -3.09
C VAL A 130 4.04 -17.10 -3.80
N VAL A 131 3.02 -16.77 -3.04
CA VAL A 131 1.69 -16.33 -3.53
C VAL A 131 1.50 -14.84 -3.38
N ALA A 132 2.20 -14.19 -2.47
CA ALA A 132 2.15 -12.73 -2.26
C ALA A 132 3.35 -12.26 -1.44
N GLY A 133 3.46 -10.94 -1.26
CA GLY A 133 4.29 -10.30 -0.25
C GLY A 133 3.46 -9.34 0.59
N ILE A 134 3.76 -9.23 1.85
CA ILE A 134 3.14 -8.26 2.78
C ILE A 134 4.22 -7.37 3.37
N ALA A 135 3.90 -6.11 3.58
CA ALA A 135 4.83 -5.21 4.26
C ALA A 135 4.14 -4.10 5.05
N ALA A 136 4.84 -3.62 6.07
CA ALA A 136 4.53 -2.40 6.80
C ALA A 136 5.61 -1.33 6.55
N SER A 137 5.23 -0.05 6.61
CA SER A 137 6.17 1.07 6.61
C SER A 137 5.60 2.33 7.25
N GLY A 138 6.48 3.14 7.84
CA GLY A 138 6.12 4.37 8.55
C GLY A 138 5.80 4.14 10.00
N ALA A 139 5.92 2.92 10.51
CA ALA A 139 5.80 2.60 11.93
C ALA A 139 7.08 2.94 12.72
N THR A 140 8.18 3.15 12.03
CA THR A 140 9.42 3.70 12.57
C THR A 140 9.54 5.17 12.23
N VAL A 141 10.10 5.95 13.12
CA VAL A 141 10.53 7.31 12.80
C VAL A 141 11.74 7.23 11.87
N SER A 142 11.81 8.14 10.92
CA SER A 142 12.88 8.19 9.92
C SER A 142 14.26 7.97 10.53
N PRO A 143 15.17 7.23 9.86
CA PRO A 143 16.54 7.08 10.30
C PRO A 143 17.32 8.41 10.39
N PHE A 144 16.72 9.50 9.93
CA PHE A 144 17.29 10.85 10.00
C PHE A 144 16.86 11.63 11.25
N PHE A 145 15.97 11.09 12.08
CA PHE A 145 15.61 11.76 13.34
C PHE A 145 16.62 11.43 14.46
N PRO A 146 16.86 12.41 15.36
CA PRO A 146 17.75 12.19 16.48
C PRO A 146 17.26 11.07 17.40
N ASP A 147 18.22 10.45 18.07
CA ASP A 147 17.97 9.36 19.02
C ASP A 147 16.93 9.73 20.07
N GLY A 148 16.06 8.83 20.40
CA GLY A 148 15.09 8.98 21.49
C GLY A 148 13.64 9.25 21.09
N VAL A 149 13.32 9.42 19.81
CA VAL A 149 11.95 9.75 19.35
C VAL A 149 11.24 8.57 18.67
N GLU A 150 11.88 7.42 18.57
CA GLU A 150 11.29 6.27 17.86
C GLU A 150 10.31 5.50 18.77
N PRO A 151 9.08 5.23 18.29
CA PRO A 151 8.19 4.29 18.95
C PRO A 151 8.84 2.91 18.97
N ARG A 152 8.82 2.25 20.11
CA ARG A 152 9.60 1.05 20.32
C ARG A 152 8.70 -0.16 20.49
N ALA A 153 8.95 -1.17 19.68
CA ALA A 153 8.35 -2.47 19.82
C ALA A 153 9.33 -3.39 20.55
N LEU A 154 8.79 -4.23 21.41
CA LEU A 154 9.55 -5.30 22.05
C LEU A 154 9.11 -6.64 21.46
N SER A 155 10.07 -7.52 21.23
CA SER A 155 9.82 -8.92 20.93
C SER A 155 9.26 -9.65 22.16
N ALA A 156 8.79 -10.89 22.01
CA ALA A 156 8.23 -11.67 23.12
C ALA A 156 9.22 -11.93 24.26
N ASP A 157 10.52 -11.89 23.97
CA ASP A 157 11.59 -12.02 24.96
C ASP A 157 12.05 -10.65 25.54
N GLY A 158 11.31 -9.58 25.27
CA GLY A 158 11.55 -8.26 25.82
C GLY A 158 12.69 -7.47 25.18
N LYS A 159 13.23 -7.95 24.05
CA LYS A 159 14.29 -7.23 23.33
C LYS A 159 13.73 -6.20 22.35
N PRO A 160 14.45 -5.10 22.08
CA PRO A 160 14.09 -4.17 21.04
C PRO A 160 13.91 -4.87 19.70
N ALA A 161 12.79 -4.62 19.04
CA ALA A 161 12.44 -5.20 17.76
C ALA A 161 12.21 -4.10 16.72
N ASN A 162 12.48 -4.38 15.45
CA ASN A 162 12.02 -3.51 14.39
C ASN A 162 10.48 -3.52 14.38
N PRO A 163 9.81 -2.40 14.61
CA PRO A 163 8.36 -2.35 14.71
C PRO A 163 7.66 -2.88 13.46
N GLU A 164 8.17 -2.56 12.28
CA GLU A 164 7.58 -2.97 11.01
C GLU A 164 7.68 -4.49 10.81
N ASP A 165 8.83 -5.09 11.16
CA ASP A 165 9.00 -6.55 11.12
C ASP A 165 8.09 -7.26 12.14
N LEU A 166 7.97 -6.68 13.33
CA LEU A 166 7.11 -7.22 14.38
C LEU A 166 5.63 -7.23 13.94
N LEU A 167 5.15 -6.14 13.32
CA LEU A 167 3.79 -6.06 12.80
C LEU A 167 3.52 -7.16 11.77
N ILE A 168 4.47 -7.37 10.87
CA ILE A 168 4.31 -8.38 9.81
C ILE A 168 4.44 -9.80 10.37
N ALA A 169 5.37 -10.06 11.29
CA ALA A 169 5.45 -11.35 11.96
C ALA A 169 4.13 -11.68 12.68
N TYR A 170 3.54 -10.70 13.37
CA TYR A 170 2.25 -10.87 14.03
C TYR A 170 1.12 -11.14 13.02
N ALA A 171 1.05 -10.37 11.93
CA ALA A 171 0.03 -10.55 10.89
C ALA A 171 0.09 -11.94 10.27
N LEU A 172 1.28 -12.46 10.07
CA LEU A 172 1.55 -13.79 9.51
C LEU A 172 1.47 -14.92 10.56
N GLN A 173 1.31 -14.58 11.85
CA GLN A 173 1.27 -15.52 12.97
C GLN A 173 2.55 -16.39 13.06
N ILE A 174 3.69 -15.78 12.79
CA ILE A 174 5.01 -16.41 12.92
C ILE A 174 5.77 -15.83 14.10
N PRO A 175 6.69 -16.60 14.69
CA PRO A 175 7.61 -16.06 15.66
C PRO A 175 8.42 -14.89 15.06
N TYR A 176 8.53 -13.80 15.79
CA TYR A 176 9.46 -12.76 15.43
C TYR A 176 10.89 -13.30 15.62
N ALA A 177 11.62 -13.39 14.55
CA ALA A 177 12.98 -13.91 14.53
C ALA A 177 13.97 -12.89 13.96
N GLY A 178 13.77 -11.63 14.11
CA GLY A 178 14.57 -10.59 13.44
C GLY A 178 14.93 -11.01 12.00
N GLN A 179 14.43 -10.36 11.00
CA GLN A 179 14.59 -10.81 9.61
C GLN A 179 16.04 -10.90 9.15
N HIS A 180 16.94 -10.22 9.87
CA HIS A 180 18.38 -10.32 9.72
C HIS A 180 19.06 -10.24 11.09
N GLY A 181 19.86 -11.24 11.39
CA GLY A 181 20.69 -11.23 12.58
C GLY A 181 21.53 -9.96 12.71
N ASP A 182 21.92 -9.34 11.60
CA ASP A 182 22.67 -8.08 11.59
C ASP A 182 21.80 -6.85 11.81
N ASP A 183 20.55 -6.84 11.34
CA ASP A 183 19.61 -5.75 11.62
C ASP A 183 19.15 -5.80 13.07
N GLN A 184 18.87 -6.98 13.60
CA GLN A 184 18.58 -7.16 15.01
C GLN A 184 19.75 -6.70 15.88
N LYS A 185 20.98 -7.06 15.54
CA LYS A 185 22.19 -6.59 16.26
C LYS A 185 22.35 -5.07 16.19
N ARG A 186 22.08 -4.46 15.04
CA ARG A 186 22.13 -2.99 14.93
C ARG A 186 21.07 -2.31 15.78
N TRP A 187 19.86 -2.86 15.84
CA TRP A 187 18.80 -2.36 16.70
C TRP A 187 19.16 -2.55 18.18
N GLU A 188 19.69 -3.70 18.57
CA GLU A 188 20.17 -3.96 19.93
C GLU A 188 21.32 -3.03 20.32
N GLN A 189 22.27 -2.79 19.42
CA GLN A 189 23.38 -1.86 19.66
C GLN A 189 22.92 -0.41 19.80
N ARG A 190 21.94 0.00 18.98
CA ARG A 190 21.45 1.37 18.98
C ARG A 190 20.48 1.67 20.12
N PHE A 191 19.68 0.69 20.51
CA PHE A 191 18.57 0.86 21.44
C PHE A 191 18.58 -0.09 22.63
N GLY A 192 19.52 -1.03 22.72
CA GLY A 192 19.56 -2.09 23.74
C GLY A 192 19.65 -1.61 25.18
N ASP A 193 20.25 -0.42 25.38
CA ASP A 193 20.42 0.18 26.70
C ASP A 193 19.25 1.10 27.09
N LEU A 194 18.27 1.26 26.22
CA LEU A 194 17.15 2.15 26.46
C LEU A 194 16.00 1.37 27.09
N VAL A 195 15.76 1.61 28.37
CA VAL A 195 14.54 1.19 29.05
C VAL A 195 13.38 1.97 28.44
N ILE A 196 12.49 1.26 27.79
CA ILE A 196 11.35 1.85 27.12
C ILE A 196 10.16 1.71 28.02
N ASP A 197 9.66 2.84 28.52
CA ASP A 197 8.32 2.88 29.04
C ASP A 197 7.35 2.81 27.83
N PRO A 198 6.40 1.85 27.78
CA PRO A 198 5.36 1.84 26.77
C PRO A 198 4.59 3.17 26.68
N ALA A 199 4.56 3.95 27.77
CA ALA A 199 4.00 5.30 27.78
C ALA A 199 4.86 6.31 26.99
N ASP A 200 6.15 6.13 26.88
CA ASP A 200 7.05 7.01 26.11
C ASP A 200 6.93 6.75 24.59
N SER A 201 6.41 5.61 24.18
CA SER A 201 6.08 5.35 22.77
C SER A 201 4.94 6.23 22.24
N LEU A 202 4.22 6.88 23.12
CA LEU A 202 3.13 7.81 22.82
C LEU A 202 3.60 9.24 22.50
N GLY A 203 4.90 9.51 22.49
CA GLY A 203 5.47 10.79 22.06
C GLY A 203 5.34 11.10 20.57
N MET A 204 4.69 10.25 19.81
CA MET A 204 4.15 10.64 18.52
C MET A 204 3.03 11.64 18.76
N ALA A 205 3.25 12.86 18.29
CA ALA A 205 2.28 13.94 18.34
C ALA A 205 0.85 13.40 18.15
N ALA A 206 -0.03 13.78 19.04
CA ALA A 206 -1.45 13.46 18.92
C ALA A 206 -1.84 13.62 17.45
N ALA A 207 -2.46 12.59 16.90
CA ALA A 207 -2.94 12.66 15.52
C ALA A 207 -3.66 14.00 15.35
N PRO A 208 -3.36 14.76 14.29
CA PRO A 208 -4.09 16.01 14.06
C PRO A 208 -5.58 15.71 14.17
N PRO A 209 -6.37 16.61 14.73
CA PRO A 209 -7.79 16.36 14.94
C PRO A 209 -8.39 15.81 13.65
N ALA A 210 -9.12 14.72 13.79
CA ALA A 210 -9.65 13.86 12.71
C ALA A 210 -10.58 14.58 11.69
N SER A 211 -10.78 15.89 11.85
CA SER A 211 -11.87 16.65 11.26
C SER A 211 -11.77 16.95 9.77
N ARG A 212 -10.67 16.61 9.07
CA ARG A 212 -10.53 16.90 7.63
C ARG A 212 -9.63 15.92 6.86
N GLN A 213 -9.29 14.80 7.42
CA GLN A 213 -8.55 13.74 6.71
C GLN A 213 -9.48 12.54 6.50
N ALA A 214 -9.40 11.93 5.33
CA ALA A 214 -10.09 10.68 5.11
C ALA A 214 -9.58 9.65 6.13
N GLN A 215 -10.47 9.17 6.99
CA GLN A 215 -10.14 8.14 7.98
C GLN A 215 -10.15 6.76 7.33
N LEU A 216 -9.30 5.88 7.78
CA LEU A 216 -9.18 4.54 7.22
C LEU A 216 -10.51 3.76 7.29
N GLY A 217 -11.23 3.85 8.41
CA GLY A 217 -12.52 3.19 8.58
C GLY A 217 -13.54 3.66 7.53
N TRP A 218 -13.66 4.97 7.32
CA TRP A 218 -14.51 5.53 6.29
C TRP A 218 -14.03 5.14 4.87
N ALA A 219 -12.73 5.25 4.59
CA ALA A 219 -12.17 4.90 3.30
C ALA A 219 -12.45 3.42 2.91
N ARG A 220 -12.36 2.51 3.89
CA ARG A 220 -12.73 1.10 3.71
C ARG A 220 -14.22 0.92 3.42
N ALA A 221 -15.09 1.61 4.15
CA ALA A 221 -16.53 1.55 3.90
C ALA A 221 -16.89 2.01 2.49
N VAL A 222 -16.25 3.10 2.00
CA VAL A 222 -16.40 3.57 0.62
C VAL A 222 -15.92 2.54 -0.39
N CYS A 223 -14.74 1.93 -0.18
CA CYS A 223 -14.23 0.88 -1.05
C CYS A 223 -15.18 -0.33 -1.07
N ASP A 224 -15.69 -0.74 0.09
CA ASP A 224 -16.63 -1.86 0.19
C ASP A 224 -17.94 -1.58 -0.56
N ALA A 225 -18.50 -0.38 -0.43
CA ALA A 225 -19.70 0.04 -1.14
C ALA A 225 -19.48 0.04 -2.66
N ALA A 226 -18.33 0.54 -3.13
CA ALA A 226 -17.98 0.54 -4.55
C ALA A 226 -17.79 -0.88 -5.10
N MET A 227 -17.13 -1.75 -4.36
CA MET A 227 -16.94 -3.14 -4.76
C MET A 227 -18.25 -3.92 -4.76
N ALA A 228 -19.13 -3.72 -3.77
CA ALA A 228 -20.45 -4.32 -3.73
C ALA A 228 -21.31 -3.88 -4.93
N GLU A 229 -21.27 -2.61 -5.31
CA GLU A 229 -21.97 -2.11 -6.49
C GLU A 229 -21.40 -2.70 -7.79
N ALA A 230 -20.07 -2.81 -7.90
CA ALA A 230 -19.44 -3.46 -9.05
C ALA A 230 -19.88 -4.94 -9.15
N GLU A 231 -19.88 -5.66 -8.03
CA GLU A 231 -20.29 -7.05 -7.97
C GLU A 231 -21.75 -7.24 -8.38
N ARG A 232 -22.66 -6.37 -7.90
CA ARG A 232 -24.07 -6.35 -8.30
C ARG A 232 -24.24 -6.17 -9.82
N ARG A 233 -23.32 -5.47 -10.47
CA ARG A 233 -23.27 -5.30 -11.94
C ARG A 233 -22.53 -6.45 -12.66
N GLY A 234 -22.03 -7.45 -11.94
CA GLY A 234 -21.23 -8.55 -12.51
C GLY A 234 -19.81 -8.11 -12.95
N LEU A 235 -19.30 -7.02 -12.39
CA LEU A 235 -18.00 -6.43 -12.73
C LEU A 235 -16.96 -6.71 -11.64
N ARG A 236 -15.69 -6.66 -12.04
CA ARG A 236 -14.54 -6.71 -11.16
C ARG A 236 -13.68 -5.46 -11.40
N VAL A 237 -13.46 -4.70 -10.34
CA VAL A 237 -12.80 -3.38 -10.41
C VAL A 237 -11.70 -3.25 -9.37
N ALA A 238 -10.89 -2.22 -9.53
CA ALA A 238 -10.06 -1.67 -8.47
C ALA A 238 -10.69 -0.39 -7.94
N VAL A 239 -10.51 -0.13 -6.65
CA VAL A 239 -11.01 1.06 -5.98
C VAL A 239 -9.87 1.71 -5.19
N ALA A 240 -9.81 3.02 -5.18
CA ALA A 240 -8.84 3.79 -4.41
C ALA A 240 -9.50 4.98 -3.74
N VAL A 241 -9.19 5.18 -2.47
CA VAL A 241 -9.47 6.42 -1.74
C VAL A 241 -8.14 7.09 -1.43
N VAL A 242 -8.02 8.35 -1.80
CA VAL A 242 -6.86 9.19 -1.51
C VAL A 242 -7.27 10.37 -0.62
N ASP A 243 -6.33 10.93 0.13
CA ASP A 243 -6.57 12.14 0.88
C ASP A 243 -6.56 13.40 -0.02
N ARG A 244 -6.78 14.57 0.56
CA ARG A 244 -6.76 15.85 -0.17
C ARG A 244 -5.42 16.16 -0.86
N GLY A 245 -4.33 15.55 -0.43
CA GLY A 245 -3.00 15.67 -1.03
C GLY A 245 -2.77 14.67 -2.17
N GLY A 246 -3.73 13.77 -2.42
CA GLY A 246 -3.60 12.71 -3.42
C GLY A 246 -2.87 11.46 -2.89
N ASP A 247 -2.49 11.42 -1.61
CA ASP A 247 -1.84 10.26 -1.01
C ASP A 247 -2.86 9.17 -0.70
N PRO A 248 -2.58 7.91 -1.07
CA PRO A 248 -3.51 6.81 -0.84
C PRO A 248 -3.82 6.58 0.64
N VAL A 249 -5.10 6.31 0.95
CA VAL A 249 -5.60 5.90 2.27
C VAL A 249 -6.02 4.44 2.25
N GLN A 250 -6.79 4.03 1.23
CA GLN A 250 -7.19 2.65 0.99
C GLN A 250 -7.13 2.36 -0.51
N GLN A 251 -6.64 1.19 -0.87
CA GLN A 251 -6.65 0.67 -2.22
C GLN A 251 -6.98 -0.83 -2.20
N ASP A 252 -7.86 -1.25 -3.09
CA ASP A 252 -8.28 -2.64 -3.22
C ASP A 252 -8.42 -3.03 -4.68
N LEU A 253 -8.04 -4.25 -5.00
CA LEU A 253 -8.25 -4.89 -6.28
C LEU A 253 -9.12 -6.13 -6.07
N MET A 254 -10.33 -6.14 -6.63
CA MET A 254 -11.22 -7.30 -6.58
C MET A 254 -10.59 -8.49 -7.31
N ASP A 255 -10.84 -9.68 -6.79
CA ASP A 255 -10.37 -10.92 -7.41
C ASP A 255 -10.90 -11.01 -8.86
N GLY A 256 -9.97 -11.21 -9.80
CA GLY A 256 -10.27 -11.24 -11.23
C GLY A 256 -10.40 -9.88 -11.91
N ALA A 257 -10.19 -8.76 -11.19
CA ALA A 257 -10.15 -7.44 -11.82
C ALA A 257 -8.87 -7.25 -12.65
N PRO A 258 -8.93 -6.41 -13.70
CA PRO A 258 -7.73 -6.07 -14.47
C PRO A 258 -6.67 -5.39 -13.59
N ALA A 259 -5.42 -5.88 -13.62
CA ALA A 259 -4.32 -5.33 -12.82
C ALA A 259 -4.09 -3.83 -13.05
N ALA A 260 -4.26 -3.34 -14.28
CA ALA A 260 -4.17 -1.93 -14.62
C ALA A 260 -5.22 -1.05 -13.90
N GLY A 261 -6.31 -1.66 -13.42
CA GLY A 261 -7.36 -0.96 -12.67
C GLY A 261 -6.84 -0.24 -11.44
N VAL A 262 -5.83 -0.78 -10.74
CA VAL A 262 -5.22 -0.17 -9.56
C VAL A 262 -4.63 1.21 -9.89
N ALA A 263 -3.82 1.28 -10.94
CA ALA A 263 -3.19 2.54 -11.36
C ALA A 263 -4.23 3.55 -11.84
N VAL A 264 -5.25 3.10 -12.56
CA VAL A 264 -6.35 3.95 -13.03
C VAL A 264 -7.14 4.48 -11.84
N ALA A 265 -7.57 3.63 -10.91
CA ALA A 265 -8.34 4.04 -9.73
C ALA A 265 -7.58 5.10 -8.91
N GLN A 266 -6.30 4.89 -8.64
CA GLN A 266 -5.48 5.85 -7.91
C GLN A 266 -5.35 7.18 -8.68
N ALA A 267 -5.13 7.14 -9.99
CA ALA A 267 -4.91 8.33 -10.80
C ALA A 267 -6.18 9.19 -10.95
N VAL A 268 -7.36 8.59 -11.09
CA VAL A 268 -8.62 9.34 -11.13
C VAL A 268 -9.04 9.86 -9.75
N ALA A 269 -8.77 9.09 -8.67
CA ALA A 269 -8.96 9.57 -7.30
C ALA A 269 -8.07 10.78 -6.99
N GLY A 270 -6.78 10.71 -7.35
CA GLY A 270 -5.82 11.81 -7.21
C GLY A 270 -6.25 13.04 -8.00
N ALA A 271 -6.70 12.85 -9.23
CA ALA A 271 -7.25 13.92 -10.06
C ALA A 271 -8.42 14.64 -9.36
N ALA A 272 -9.37 13.86 -8.85
CA ALA A 272 -10.55 14.42 -8.18
C ALA A 272 -10.20 15.17 -6.88
N ALA A 273 -9.31 14.60 -6.05
CA ALA A 273 -8.90 15.23 -4.79
C ALA A 273 -8.12 16.53 -5.01
N LEU A 274 -7.14 16.53 -5.91
CA LEU A 274 -6.23 17.65 -6.12
C LEU A 274 -6.88 18.83 -6.83
N PHE A 275 -7.82 18.56 -7.75
CA PHE A 275 -8.49 19.61 -8.53
C PHE A 275 -9.89 19.96 -8.01
N GLY A 276 -10.42 19.22 -7.04
CA GLY A 276 -11.72 19.49 -6.43
C GLY A 276 -12.87 19.37 -7.43
N CYS A 277 -12.79 18.45 -8.39
CA CYS A 277 -13.84 18.20 -9.38
C CYS A 277 -13.80 16.75 -9.85
N ASP A 278 -14.89 16.31 -10.46
CA ASP A 278 -14.94 15.02 -11.12
C ASP A 278 -13.77 14.89 -12.10
N SER A 279 -13.05 13.79 -12.05
CA SER A 279 -11.85 13.59 -12.89
C SER A 279 -12.15 13.68 -14.39
N GLY A 280 -13.33 13.25 -14.82
CA GLY A 280 -13.81 13.42 -16.21
C GLY A 280 -14.01 14.87 -16.64
N GLY A 281 -14.16 15.81 -15.71
CA GLY A 281 -14.31 17.24 -15.98
C GLY A 281 -13.00 17.98 -16.22
N LEU A 282 -11.84 17.35 -15.95
CA LEU A 282 -10.53 18.01 -16.08
C LEU A 282 -10.24 18.47 -17.50
N GLY A 283 -10.62 17.69 -18.51
CA GLY A 283 -10.43 18.06 -19.91
C GLY A 283 -11.04 19.42 -20.23
N ALA A 284 -12.27 19.67 -19.78
CA ALA A 284 -12.95 20.94 -19.99
C ALA A 284 -12.26 22.11 -19.25
N ARG A 285 -11.75 21.88 -18.04
CA ARG A 285 -11.01 22.90 -17.26
C ARG A 285 -9.71 23.33 -17.93
N PHE A 286 -9.05 22.41 -18.67
CA PHE A 286 -7.81 22.69 -19.38
C PHE A 286 -8.03 23.04 -20.86
N GLY A 287 -9.24 23.45 -21.24
CA GLY A 287 -9.54 23.95 -22.59
C GLY A 287 -9.85 22.87 -23.63
N HIS A 288 -10.08 21.65 -23.21
CA HIS A 288 -10.56 20.58 -24.10
C HIS A 288 -12.09 20.55 -24.06
N ALA A 289 -12.74 20.92 -25.16
CA ALA A 289 -14.19 20.87 -25.23
C ALA A 289 -14.71 19.42 -25.10
N PRO A 290 -15.74 19.15 -24.29
CA PRO A 290 -16.35 17.81 -24.25
C PRO A 290 -16.83 17.42 -25.63
N GLY A 291 -16.41 16.25 -26.12
CA GLY A 291 -16.87 15.68 -27.38
C GLY A 291 -16.04 16.01 -28.63
N THR A 292 -14.93 16.73 -28.51
CA THR A 292 -14.02 17.00 -29.65
C THR A 292 -12.87 15.98 -29.77
N ALA A 293 -12.72 15.06 -28.83
CA ALA A 293 -11.76 13.98 -28.92
C ALA A 293 -12.25 12.93 -29.94
N THR A 294 -11.82 13.07 -31.19
CA THR A 294 -11.72 11.90 -32.07
C THR A 294 -10.59 11.03 -31.52
N ALA A 295 -10.86 9.76 -31.20
CA ALA A 295 -9.76 8.83 -30.91
C ALA A 295 -8.72 8.94 -32.05
N PRO A 296 -7.48 9.33 -31.79
CA PRO A 296 -6.60 8.91 -30.72
C PRO A 296 -6.17 10.03 -29.74
N ASP A 297 -6.89 11.12 -29.68
CA ASP A 297 -6.61 12.23 -28.76
C ASP A 297 -7.12 11.91 -27.34
N VAL A 298 -6.60 10.86 -26.76
CA VAL A 298 -6.51 10.77 -25.31
C VAL A 298 -5.67 12.00 -24.89
N PRO A 299 -6.22 12.95 -24.10
CA PRO A 299 -5.39 14.04 -23.61
C PRO A 299 -4.13 13.41 -23.04
N PRO A 300 -2.93 13.86 -23.41
CA PRO A 300 -1.73 13.32 -22.81
C PRO A 300 -1.98 13.35 -21.31
N ALA A 301 -1.87 12.20 -20.64
CA ALA A 301 -1.82 12.16 -19.19
C ALA A 301 -0.97 13.35 -18.82
N LEU A 302 -1.48 14.28 -17.98
CA LEU A 302 -0.73 15.48 -17.63
C LEU A 302 0.67 15.01 -17.31
N ALA A 303 1.56 15.09 -18.31
CA ALA A 303 2.92 14.61 -18.20
C ALA A 303 3.62 15.61 -17.30
N ILE A 304 3.42 15.40 -15.99
CA ILE A 304 4.17 16.13 -14.99
C ILE A 304 5.61 15.70 -15.21
N PRO A 305 6.54 16.66 -15.40
CA PRO A 305 7.92 16.35 -15.74
C PRO A 305 8.49 15.27 -14.84
N ALA A 306 9.12 14.27 -15.42
CA ALA A 306 9.81 13.23 -14.68
C ALA A 306 10.76 13.87 -13.67
N GLY A 307 10.47 13.72 -12.36
CA GLY A 307 11.22 14.35 -11.27
C GLY A 307 10.38 15.12 -10.27
N LEU A 308 9.15 15.48 -10.59
CA LEU A 308 8.21 16.01 -9.61
C LEU A 308 7.45 14.81 -9.03
N VAL A 309 7.62 14.57 -7.73
CA VAL A 309 6.82 13.55 -7.01
C VAL A 309 5.43 14.14 -6.81
N VAL A 310 4.61 14.05 -7.85
CA VAL A 310 3.19 14.39 -7.78
C VAL A 310 2.42 13.09 -7.91
N PRO A 311 1.35 12.88 -7.11
CA PRO A 311 0.49 11.71 -7.28
C PRO A 311 0.06 11.59 -8.74
N PRO A 312 -0.04 10.39 -9.31
CA PRO A 312 -0.51 10.23 -10.67
C PRO A 312 -1.92 10.80 -10.79
N VAL A 313 -2.18 11.56 -11.86
CA VAL A 313 -3.51 12.14 -12.16
C VAL A 313 -3.95 11.73 -13.55
N LEU A 314 -5.22 11.39 -13.69
CA LEU A 314 -5.82 11.00 -14.96
C LEU A 314 -7.18 11.67 -15.14
N GLY A 315 -7.34 12.43 -16.22
CA GLY A 315 -8.54 13.22 -16.52
C GLY A 315 -9.60 12.43 -17.30
N VAL A 316 -9.93 11.20 -16.84
CA VAL A 316 -11.04 10.41 -17.37
C VAL A 316 -12.07 10.17 -16.27
N GLN A 317 -13.31 9.81 -16.64
CA GLN A 317 -14.37 9.49 -15.70
C GLN A 317 -13.99 8.32 -14.78
N GLY A 318 -14.52 8.33 -13.55
CA GLY A 318 -14.31 7.30 -12.53
C GLY A 318 -13.73 7.84 -11.23
N GLY A 319 -13.35 9.13 -11.17
CA GLY A 319 -12.86 9.78 -9.97
C GLY A 319 -13.78 10.92 -9.51
N LEU A 320 -14.17 10.90 -8.24
CA LEU A 320 -15.05 11.88 -7.61
C LEU A 320 -14.39 12.52 -6.39
N PRO A 321 -14.49 13.86 -6.26
CA PRO A 321 -14.06 14.54 -5.04
C PRO A 321 -15.04 14.24 -3.90
N VAL A 322 -14.50 14.05 -2.72
CA VAL A 322 -15.29 13.96 -1.48
C VAL A 322 -15.08 15.26 -0.72
N SER A 323 -16.19 15.92 -0.42
CA SER A 323 -16.17 17.21 0.29
C SER A 323 -16.86 17.11 1.63
N ASP A 324 -16.31 17.79 2.63
CA ASP A 324 -16.88 18.00 3.96
C ASP A 324 -16.87 19.50 4.25
N ASP A 325 -18.01 20.07 4.67
CA ASP A 325 -18.19 21.52 4.89
C ASP A 325 -17.66 22.42 3.76
N GLY A 326 -17.83 21.98 2.51
CA GLY A 326 -17.38 22.71 1.32
C GLY A 326 -15.89 22.59 1.01
N TRP A 327 -15.13 21.78 1.76
CA TRP A 327 -13.73 21.51 1.52
C TRP A 327 -13.53 20.10 0.99
N VAL A 328 -12.70 19.95 -0.03
CA VAL A 328 -12.29 18.61 -0.49
C VAL A 328 -11.41 17.97 0.57
N VAL A 329 -11.84 16.82 1.07
CA VAL A 329 -11.15 16.05 2.11
C VAL A 329 -10.52 14.78 1.56
N ALA A 330 -11.08 14.24 0.45
CA ALA A 330 -10.62 13.01 -0.18
C ALA A 330 -10.98 12.97 -1.67
N GLY A 331 -10.47 11.96 -2.37
CA GLY A 331 -10.92 11.55 -3.69
C GLY A 331 -11.21 10.06 -3.71
N LEU A 332 -12.31 9.67 -4.32
CA LEU A 332 -12.66 8.29 -4.64
C LEU A 332 -12.37 8.02 -6.11
N GLY A 333 -11.76 6.89 -6.43
CA GLY A 333 -11.53 6.45 -7.80
C GLY A 333 -11.87 4.99 -8.00
N VAL A 334 -12.46 4.69 -9.14
CA VAL A 334 -12.77 3.34 -9.61
C VAL A 334 -12.11 3.12 -10.96
N GLY A 335 -11.47 1.95 -11.15
CA GLY A 335 -10.79 1.57 -12.38
C GLY A 335 -11.02 0.10 -12.73
N GLY A 336 -10.82 -0.26 -13.99
CA GLY A 336 -10.96 -1.65 -14.46
C GLY A 336 -12.22 -1.94 -15.28
N ALA A 337 -13.11 -0.97 -15.42
CA ALA A 337 -14.27 -1.02 -16.32
C ALA A 337 -14.28 0.22 -17.24
N ALA A 338 -15.30 0.35 -18.09
CA ALA A 338 -15.48 1.53 -18.93
C ALA A 338 -15.62 2.80 -18.05
N PRO A 339 -15.03 3.95 -18.45
CA PRO A 339 -14.97 5.15 -17.60
C PRO A 339 -16.33 5.59 -17.06
N GLY A 340 -17.39 5.66 -17.87
CA GLY A 340 -18.73 6.03 -17.40
C GLY A 340 -19.31 5.04 -16.39
N ILE A 341 -19.00 3.76 -16.52
CA ILE A 341 -19.43 2.74 -15.55
C ILE A 341 -18.67 2.91 -14.23
N CYS A 342 -17.38 3.19 -14.30
CA CYS A 342 -16.57 3.49 -13.12
C CYS A 342 -17.11 4.72 -12.37
N ASP A 343 -17.51 5.75 -13.10
CA ASP A 343 -18.13 6.97 -12.55
C ASP A 343 -19.45 6.66 -11.82
N ASP A 344 -20.31 5.88 -12.46
CA ASP A 344 -21.59 5.45 -11.87
C ASP A 344 -21.41 4.64 -10.58
N ILE A 345 -20.43 3.72 -10.57
CA ILE A 345 -20.09 2.93 -9.38
C ILE A 345 -19.62 3.86 -8.26
N ALA A 346 -18.72 4.80 -8.57
CA ALA A 346 -18.20 5.76 -7.59
C ALA A 346 -19.32 6.63 -7.00
N ARG A 347 -20.24 7.15 -7.84
CA ARG A 347 -21.40 7.94 -7.39
C ARG A 347 -22.34 7.15 -6.49
N THR A 348 -22.65 5.92 -6.89
CA THR A 348 -23.52 5.03 -6.10
C THR A 348 -22.90 4.72 -4.74
N ALA A 349 -21.59 4.46 -4.69
CA ALA A 349 -20.88 4.20 -3.45
C ALA A 349 -20.93 5.40 -2.49
N LEU A 350 -20.63 6.60 -2.98
CA LEU A 350 -20.69 7.81 -2.14
C LEU A 350 -22.11 8.16 -1.68
N ALA A 351 -23.11 7.86 -2.49
CA ALA A 351 -24.52 8.14 -2.12
C ALA A 351 -25.08 7.15 -1.09
N SER A 352 -24.41 6.02 -0.84
CA SER A 352 -24.84 4.98 0.12
C SER A 352 -24.29 5.17 1.53
N LEU A 353 -23.40 6.14 1.74
CA LEU A 353 -22.74 6.44 3.00
C LEU A 353 -23.22 7.77 3.60
#